data_845993417f14828a6c990622f75d5621
#
_entry.id   845993417f14828a6c990622f75d5621
#
_cell.length_a   1.000
_cell.length_b   1.000
_cell.length_c   1.000
_cell.angle_alpha   90.00
_cell.angle_beta   90.00
_cell.angle_gamma   90.00
#
_symmetry.space_group_name_H-M   'P 1'
#
loop_
_entity.id
_entity.type
_entity.pdbx_description
1 polymer ?
#
loop_
_entity_poly.entity_id
_entity_poly.type
_entity_poly.pdbx_seq_one_letter_code
_entity_poly.pdbx_strand_id
1 'polypeptide(L)'
;MSEAVIPAAAAESGATAPLPLTGERTVPGIAEENYWFRRHEIAYARLLERCAGKVVLEAGSGEGYGADMIADVAAKVIGLDYDESAVAHVRARYPRVEMRHGNLAELPLDDASVDVVVNFQVIEHLWDQGQFLLECLRVLRPGGELLISTPNRITFSPGRDTPLNPFHTRELNAAELTELLVTAGFTVRLMTGVHHGPKLKALDAKHGGSFIDAQIQRALAGEPWPAELTADVAAVTIDDFELVPEHIDASLDLVAIAVKP
;
A
#
# COMPACT_ATOMS: atom_id res chain seq x y z
N MET A 1 55.77 25.08 15.77
CA MET A 1 54.43 24.52 16.07
C MET A 1 53.74 24.43 14.74
N SER A 2 53.64 23.23 14.22
CA SER A 2 53.05 22.94 12.90
C SER A 2 51.62 22.42 13.14
N GLU A 3 50.61 23.17 12.66
CA GLU A 3 49.24 22.75 12.68
C GLU A 3 49.03 21.69 11.60
N ALA A 4 48.61 20.51 12.03
CA ALA A 4 48.22 19.43 11.13
C ALA A 4 46.80 19.71 10.58
N VAL A 5 46.75 19.94 9.27
CA VAL A 5 45.50 20.03 8.50
C VAL A 5 44.91 18.60 8.34
N ILE A 6 43.78 18.37 8.95
CA ILE A 6 42.97 17.13 8.73
C ILE A 6 42.30 17.26 7.37
N PRO A 7 42.50 16.32 6.43
CA PRO A 7 41.73 16.35 5.17
C PRO A 7 40.25 16.02 5.43
N ALA A 8 39.35 16.83 4.90
CA ALA A 8 37.94 16.60 4.88
C ALA A 8 37.65 15.28 4.15
N ALA A 9 36.97 14.36 4.83
CA ALA A 9 36.44 13.14 4.22
C ALA A 9 35.45 13.50 3.11
N ALA A 10 35.69 12.94 1.94
CA ALA A 10 34.78 13.06 0.81
C ALA A 10 33.37 12.50 1.19
N ALA A 11 32.35 13.31 0.97
CA ALA A 11 30.97 12.91 1.13
C ALA A 11 30.70 11.75 0.17
N GLU A 12 30.37 10.58 0.72
CA GLU A 12 29.83 9.46 -0.03
C GLU A 12 28.47 9.84 -0.61
N SER A 13 28.29 9.49 -1.87
CA SER A 13 27.11 9.77 -2.70
C SER A 13 25.81 9.31 -2.02
N GLY A 14 24.93 10.24 -1.81
CA GLY A 14 23.51 10.27 -1.47
C GLY A 14 22.67 9.02 -1.53
N ALA A 15 22.84 8.09 -0.61
CA ALA A 15 21.75 7.19 -0.25
C ALA A 15 20.87 7.97 0.76
N THR A 16 19.65 8.33 0.34
CA THR A 16 18.65 8.88 1.25
C THR A 16 18.42 7.88 2.39
N ALA A 17 18.46 8.35 3.63
CA ALA A 17 18.14 7.49 4.77
C ALA A 17 16.75 6.84 4.57
N PRO A 18 16.59 5.55 4.89
CA PRO A 18 15.30 4.92 4.82
C PRO A 18 14.29 5.63 5.73
N LEU A 19 13.01 5.68 5.30
CA LEU A 19 11.95 6.19 6.16
C LEU A 19 11.83 5.30 7.41
N PRO A 20 11.53 5.90 8.58
CA PRO A 20 11.31 5.10 9.79
C PRO A 20 10.12 4.17 9.63
N LEU A 21 10.26 2.94 10.15
CA LEU A 21 9.15 1.99 10.28
C LEU A 21 8.20 2.51 11.36
N THR A 22 7.00 2.90 10.97
CA THR A 22 5.99 3.43 11.88
C THR A 22 4.85 2.43 12.16
N GLY A 23 4.76 1.35 11.37
CA GLY A 23 3.60 0.44 11.36
C GLY A 23 2.44 0.95 10.49
N GLU A 24 2.59 2.14 9.88
CA GLU A 24 1.63 2.70 8.92
C GLU A 24 1.99 2.38 7.48
N ARG A 25 3.25 2.04 7.20
CA ARG A 25 3.76 1.78 5.84
C ARG A 25 4.77 0.65 5.83
N THR A 26 4.86 -0.05 4.70
CA THR A 26 5.91 -1.04 4.45
C THR A 26 7.09 -0.40 3.73
N VAL A 27 8.29 -0.89 4.00
CA VAL A 27 9.54 -0.43 3.38
C VAL A 27 10.22 -1.62 2.72
N PRO A 28 10.51 -1.57 1.40
CA PRO A 28 11.19 -2.66 0.72
C PRO A 28 12.63 -2.85 1.22
N GLY A 29 13.10 -4.11 1.21
CA GLY A 29 14.50 -4.45 1.54
C GLY A 29 14.75 -4.76 3.02
N ILE A 30 13.74 -4.73 3.89
CA ILE A 30 13.82 -5.16 5.29
C ILE A 30 13.33 -6.61 5.38
N ALA A 31 14.17 -7.52 5.88
CA ALA A 31 13.89 -8.95 5.87
C ALA A 31 12.62 -9.30 6.67
N GLU A 32 12.44 -8.70 7.83
CA GLU A 32 11.29 -8.91 8.73
C GLU A 32 9.99 -8.31 8.18
N GLU A 33 10.08 -7.31 7.29
CA GLU A 33 8.94 -6.64 6.66
C GLU A 33 8.56 -7.26 5.31
N ASN A 34 9.36 -8.20 4.78
CA ASN A 34 9.20 -8.68 3.42
C ASN A 34 7.84 -9.32 3.14
N TYR A 35 7.26 -10.06 4.11
CA TYR A 35 5.92 -10.63 3.95
C TYR A 35 4.87 -9.52 3.71
N TRP A 36 4.87 -8.46 4.53
CA TRP A 36 3.91 -7.37 4.44
C TRP A 36 4.11 -6.57 3.15
N PHE A 37 5.37 -6.31 2.78
CA PHE A 37 5.71 -5.67 1.51
C PHE A 37 5.16 -6.47 0.32
N ARG A 38 5.40 -7.80 0.24
CA ARG A 38 4.93 -8.66 -0.87
C ARG A 38 3.41 -8.79 -0.90
N ARG A 39 2.76 -8.80 0.26
CA ARG A 39 1.30 -8.79 0.38
C ARG A 39 0.68 -7.51 -0.21
N HIS A 40 1.34 -6.36 -0.05
CA HIS A 40 0.89 -5.10 -0.69
C HIS A 40 1.27 -5.06 -2.18
N GLU A 41 2.47 -5.50 -2.51
CA GLU A 41 3.02 -5.47 -3.87
C GLU A 41 2.15 -6.25 -4.88
N ILE A 42 1.47 -7.32 -4.47
CA ILE A 42 0.65 -8.13 -5.40
C ILE A 42 -0.46 -7.31 -6.05
N ALA A 43 -1.08 -6.36 -5.34
CA ALA A 43 -2.12 -5.50 -5.91
C ALA A 43 -1.53 -4.63 -7.04
N TYR A 44 -0.35 -4.03 -6.83
CA TYR A 44 0.36 -3.28 -7.87
C TYR A 44 0.68 -4.19 -9.06
N ALA A 45 1.35 -5.31 -8.83
CA ALA A 45 1.79 -6.20 -9.90
C ALA A 45 0.64 -6.73 -10.77
N ARG A 46 -0.51 -7.04 -10.17
CA ARG A 46 -1.68 -7.58 -10.89
C ARG A 46 -2.52 -6.51 -11.60
N LEU A 47 -2.45 -5.25 -11.15
CA LEU A 47 -3.25 -4.16 -11.73
C LEU A 47 -2.43 -3.16 -12.56
N LEU A 48 -1.10 -3.35 -12.64
CA LEU A 48 -0.16 -2.45 -13.31
C LEU A 48 -0.55 -2.15 -14.78
N GLU A 49 -0.99 -3.13 -15.53
CA GLU A 49 -1.44 -3.02 -16.91
C GLU A 49 -2.57 -1.99 -17.10
N ARG A 50 -3.39 -1.75 -16.06
CA ARG A 50 -4.45 -0.75 -16.09
C ARG A 50 -3.94 0.69 -16.09
N CYS A 51 -2.70 0.88 -15.69
CA CYS A 51 -2.01 2.16 -15.67
C CYS A 51 -1.26 2.46 -16.98
N ALA A 52 -1.15 1.48 -17.90
CA ALA A 52 -0.32 1.60 -19.09
C ALA A 52 -0.73 2.78 -19.99
N GLY A 53 0.20 3.70 -20.23
CA GLY A 53 0.01 4.88 -21.08
C GLY A 53 -0.93 5.94 -20.52
N LYS A 54 -1.33 5.86 -19.25
CA LYS A 54 -2.32 6.74 -18.60
C LYS A 54 -1.68 7.77 -17.69
N VAL A 55 -2.45 8.82 -17.36
CA VAL A 55 -2.15 9.74 -16.26
C VAL A 55 -2.72 9.15 -14.98
N VAL A 56 -1.85 8.82 -14.04
CA VAL A 56 -2.19 8.11 -12.82
C VAL A 56 -1.94 8.99 -11.59
N LEU A 57 -2.91 9.04 -10.67
CA LEU A 57 -2.71 9.53 -9.30
C LEU A 57 -2.53 8.31 -8.38
N GLU A 58 -1.42 8.26 -7.65
CA GLU A 58 -1.31 7.41 -6.47
C GLU A 58 -1.63 8.23 -5.23
N ALA A 59 -2.76 7.95 -4.61
CA ALA A 59 -3.30 8.67 -3.46
C ALA A 59 -2.90 7.96 -2.16
N GLY A 60 -1.93 8.52 -1.43
CA GLY A 60 -1.26 7.90 -0.29
C GLY A 60 -0.03 7.11 -0.74
N SER A 61 0.99 7.79 -1.29
CA SER A 61 2.16 7.12 -1.89
C SER A 61 3.13 6.53 -0.87
N GLY A 62 3.12 6.98 0.38
CA GLY A 62 3.97 6.47 1.45
C GLY A 62 5.46 6.49 1.08
N GLU A 63 6.11 5.32 1.05
CA GLU A 63 7.52 5.15 0.68
C GLU A 63 7.78 5.44 -0.81
N GLY A 64 6.76 5.29 -1.66
CA GLY A 64 6.81 5.63 -3.08
C GLY A 64 7.18 4.50 -4.04
N TYR A 65 7.45 3.29 -3.55
CA TYR A 65 7.75 2.14 -4.41
C TYR A 65 6.60 1.82 -5.39
N GLY A 66 5.35 2.00 -4.95
CA GLY A 66 4.17 1.77 -5.79
C GLY A 66 4.10 2.76 -6.94
N ALA A 67 4.27 4.07 -6.65
CA ALA A 67 4.34 5.10 -7.68
C ALA A 67 5.46 4.84 -8.70
N ASP A 68 6.63 4.37 -8.23
CA ASP A 68 7.75 4.04 -9.12
C ASP A 68 7.46 2.83 -10.00
N MET A 69 6.80 1.77 -9.46
CA MET A 69 6.32 0.64 -10.27
C MET A 69 5.31 1.10 -11.34
N ILE A 70 4.37 1.97 -10.98
CA ILE A 70 3.40 2.51 -11.92
C ILE A 70 4.09 3.35 -13.01
N ALA A 71 5.18 4.06 -12.67
CA ALA A 71 5.94 4.88 -13.61
C ALA A 71 6.67 4.07 -14.69
N ASP A 72 6.79 2.75 -14.53
CA ASP A 72 7.34 1.87 -15.59
C ASP A 72 6.40 1.74 -16.80
N VAL A 73 5.09 1.91 -16.60
CA VAL A 73 4.08 1.70 -17.65
C VAL A 73 3.22 2.93 -17.94
N ALA A 74 3.05 3.82 -16.97
CA ALA A 74 2.20 5.01 -17.08
C ALA A 74 2.84 6.10 -17.94
N ALA A 75 2.02 6.92 -18.59
CA ALA A 75 2.49 8.13 -19.27
C ALA A 75 2.94 9.21 -18.27
N LYS A 76 2.28 9.27 -17.12
CA LYS A 76 2.59 10.20 -16.03
C LYS A 76 2.09 9.63 -14.70
N VAL A 77 2.90 9.76 -13.65
CA VAL A 77 2.49 9.43 -12.27
C VAL A 77 2.58 10.69 -11.41
N ILE A 78 1.48 10.97 -10.72
CA ILE A 78 1.39 11.97 -9.66
C ILE A 78 1.24 11.18 -8.36
N GLY A 79 2.20 11.31 -7.46
CA GLY A 79 2.12 10.77 -6.09
C GLY A 79 1.59 11.85 -5.15
N LEU A 80 0.77 11.48 -4.18
CA LEU A 80 0.26 12.39 -3.15
C LEU A 80 0.42 11.74 -1.77
N ASP A 81 0.95 12.49 -0.81
CA ASP A 81 0.99 12.09 0.59
C ASP A 81 0.84 13.31 1.50
N TYR A 82 0.34 13.11 2.73
CA TYR A 82 0.20 14.16 3.74
C TYR A 82 1.49 14.33 4.57
N ASP A 83 2.36 13.32 4.58
CA ASP A 83 3.61 13.32 5.34
C ASP A 83 4.73 13.99 4.51
N GLU A 84 5.16 15.17 4.95
CA GLU A 84 6.24 15.91 4.29
C GLU A 84 7.56 15.11 4.18
N SER A 85 7.82 14.22 5.15
CA SER A 85 9.02 13.37 5.13
C SER A 85 8.93 12.30 4.01
N ALA A 86 7.76 11.70 3.81
CA ALA A 86 7.50 10.80 2.70
C ALA A 86 7.62 11.52 1.36
N VAL A 87 7.03 12.71 1.24
CA VAL A 87 7.14 13.55 0.03
C VAL A 87 8.60 13.87 -0.31
N ALA A 88 9.40 14.26 0.68
CA ALA A 88 10.82 14.56 0.48
C ALA A 88 11.62 13.31 0.06
N HIS A 89 11.32 12.16 0.71
CA HIS A 89 11.94 10.87 0.38
C HIS A 89 11.63 10.46 -1.07
N VAL A 90 10.36 10.46 -1.47
CA VAL A 90 9.93 10.05 -2.83
C VAL A 90 10.56 10.94 -3.89
N ARG A 91 10.58 12.27 -3.69
CA ARG A 91 11.23 13.21 -4.61
C ARG A 91 12.72 12.92 -4.80
N ALA A 92 13.40 12.51 -3.74
CA ALA A 92 14.83 12.22 -3.81
C ALA A 92 15.11 10.83 -4.43
N ARG A 93 14.29 9.84 -4.12
CA ARG A 93 14.52 8.44 -4.49
C ARG A 93 13.92 8.07 -5.85
N TYR A 94 12.73 8.61 -6.17
CA TYR A 94 11.94 8.25 -7.35
C TYR A 94 11.63 9.49 -8.24
N PRO A 95 12.64 10.06 -8.91
CA PRO A 95 12.51 11.32 -9.64
C PRO A 95 11.54 11.27 -10.83
N ARG A 96 11.08 10.08 -11.24
CA ARG A 96 10.05 9.89 -12.28
C ARG A 96 8.64 10.23 -11.78
N VAL A 97 8.45 10.28 -10.46
CA VAL A 97 7.16 10.55 -9.82
C VAL A 97 7.02 12.04 -9.55
N GLU A 98 5.95 12.67 -10.05
CA GLU A 98 5.58 14.03 -9.67
C GLU A 98 4.97 14.03 -8.27
N MET A 99 5.80 14.04 -7.23
CA MET A 99 5.32 13.94 -5.85
C MET A 99 4.80 15.26 -5.31
N ARG A 100 3.60 15.27 -4.76
CA ARG A 100 2.91 16.41 -4.15
C ARG A 100 2.64 16.14 -2.67
N HIS A 101 2.68 17.22 -1.87
CA HIS A 101 2.17 17.21 -0.50
C HIS A 101 0.70 17.66 -0.53
N GLY A 102 -0.18 16.95 0.20
CA GLY A 102 -1.59 17.30 0.26
C GLY A 102 -2.45 16.36 1.07
N ASN A 103 -3.71 16.75 1.23
CA ASN A 103 -4.73 16.00 1.95
C ASN A 103 -5.59 15.21 0.96
N LEU A 104 -5.85 13.94 1.24
CA LEU A 104 -6.70 13.08 0.41
C LEU A 104 -8.19 13.49 0.45
N ALA A 105 -8.63 14.20 1.50
CA ALA A 105 -9.99 14.74 1.55
C ALA A 105 -10.20 15.99 0.68
N GLU A 106 -9.11 16.56 0.14
CA GLU A 106 -9.13 17.72 -0.78
C GLU A 106 -7.94 17.59 -1.74
N LEU A 107 -8.14 16.84 -2.82
CA LEU A 107 -7.07 16.53 -3.77
C LEU A 107 -6.63 17.79 -4.56
N PRO A 108 -5.33 18.16 -4.54
CA PRO A 108 -4.80 19.33 -5.24
C PRO A 108 -4.66 19.08 -6.76
N LEU A 109 -5.75 18.63 -7.39
CA LEU A 109 -5.86 18.33 -8.82
C LEU A 109 -7.17 18.92 -9.38
N ASP A 110 -7.13 19.25 -10.68
CA ASP A 110 -8.31 19.72 -11.40
C ASP A 110 -9.33 18.59 -11.61
N ASP A 111 -10.59 18.94 -11.86
CA ASP A 111 -11.64 18.01 -12.24
C ASP A 111 -11.26 17.28 -13.53
N ALA A 112 -11.56 15.99 -13.61
CA ALA A 112 -11.34 15.16 -14.79
C ALA A 112 -9.91 15.26 -15.36
N SER A 113 -8.89 15.28 -14.49
CA SER A 113 -7.48 15.48 -14.85
C SER A 113 -6.69 14.18 -14.96
N VAL A 114 -7.16 13.07 -14.33
CA VAL A 114 -6.48 11.77 -14.32
C VAL A 114 -7.33 10.66 -14.91
N ASP A 115 -6.68 9.62 -15.43
CA ASP A 115 -7.34 8.45 -16.02
C ASP A 115 -7.54 7.34 -14.98
N VAL A 116 -6.61 7.24 -14.02
CA VAL A 116 -6.62 6.23 -12.96
C VAL A 116 -6.25 6.88 -11.63
N VAL A 117 -6.95 6.48 -10.57
CA VAL A 117 -6.53 6.70 -9.18
C VAL A 117 -6.18 5.34 -8.59
N VAL A 118 -4.99 5.23 -7.99
CA VAL A 118 -4.54 4.07 -7.22
C VAL A 118 -4.54 4.45 -5.75
N ASN A 119 -5.15 3.62 -4.90
CA ASN A 119 -5.20 3.81 -3.45
C ASN A 119 -5.12 2.43 -2.78
N PHE A 120 -3.89 2.01 -2.44
CA PHE A 120 -3.65 0.70 -1.88
C PHE A 120 -3.16 0.81 -0.44
N GLN A 121 -3.90 0.18 0.50
CA GLN A 121 -3.63 0.15 1.95
C GLN A 121 -3.57 1.57 2.54
N VAL A 122 -4.58 2.40 2.23
CA VAL A 122 -4.64 3.81 2.67
C VAL A 122 -6.02 4.20 3.18
N ILE A 123 -7.11 3.76 2.52
CA ILE A 123 -8.47 4.19 2.89
C ILE A 123 -8.81 3.89 4.35
N GLU A 124 -8.30 2.81 4.92
CA GLU A 124 -8.48 2.42 6.32
C GLU A 124 -7.91 3.42 7.33
N HIS A 125 -6.96 4.26 6.91
CA HIS A 125 -6.37 5.33 7.73
C HIS A 125 -7.16 6.63 7.69
N LEU A 126 -8.09 6.79 6.72
CA LEU A 126 -8.79 8.04 6.50
C LEU A 126 -10.01 8.19 7.43
N TRP A 127 -10.13 9.37 8.05
CA TRP A 127 -11.29 9.72 8.89
C TRP A 127 -12.57 9.88 8.07
N ASP A 128 -12.49 10.50 6.89
CA ASP A 128 -13.61 10.70 5.99
C ASP A 128 -13.39 9.96 4.67
N GLN A 129 -13.65 8.65 4.70
CA GLN A 129 -13.53 7.77 3.55
C GLN A 129 -14.48 8.18 2.41
N GLY A 130 -15.68 8.68 2.77
CA GLY A 130 -16.67 9.14 1.79
C GLY A 130 -16.19 10.36 1.03
N GLN A 131 -15.67 11.36 1.73
CA GLN A 131 -15.14 12.58 1.10
C GLN A 131 -13.95 12.27 0.17
N PHE A 132 -13.05 11.38 0.59
CA PHE A 132 -11.94 10.92 -0.27
C PHE A 132 -12.45 10.30 -1.57
N LEU A 133 -13.47 9.45 -1.51
CA LEU A 133 -14.04 8.83 -2.72
C LEU A 133 -14.74 9.84 -3.64
N LEU A 134 -15.40 10.87 -3.07
CA LEU A 134 -15.95 11.97 -3.86
C LEU A 134 -14.86 12.76 -4.58
N GLU A 135 -13.73 13.01 -3.92
CA GLU A 135 -12.56 13.65 -4.55
C GLU A 135 -11.95 12.76 -5.66
N CYS A 136 -11.81 11.44 -5.43
CA CYS A 136 -11.41 10.52 -6.49
C CYS A 136 -12.36 10.58 -7.69
N LEU A 137 -13.67 10.59 -7.42
CA LEU A 137 -14.67 10.71 -8.49
C LEU A 137 -14.53 12.05 -9.23
N ARG A 138 -14.27 13.16 -8.53
CA ARG A 138 -14.09 14.48 -9.12
C ARG A 138 -12.89 14.52 -10.07
N VAL A 139 -11.72 14.06 -9.63
CA VAL A 139 -10.47 14.17 -10.41
C VAL A 139 -10.37 13.16 -11.55
N LEU A 140 -11.07 12.04 -11.47
CA LEU A 140 -11.15 11.06 -12.56
C LEU A 140 -11.90 11.61 -13.76
N ARG A 141 -11.40 11.31 -14.95
CA ARG A 141 -12.15 11.50 -16.21
C ARG A 141 -13.35 10.56 -16.26
N PRO A 142 -14.42 10.92 -17.03
CA PRO A 142 -15.50 9.95 -17.32
C PRO A 142 -14.92 8.65 -17.88
N GLY A 143 -15.35 7.50 -17.36
CA GLY A 143 -14.78 6.19 -17.69
C GLY A 143 -13.44 5.87 -17.02
N GLY A 144 -12.89 6.78 -16.22
CA GLY A 144 -11.66 6.56 -15.44
C GLY A 144 -11.86 5.55 -14.31
N GLU A 145 -10.77 4.95 -13.85
CA GLU A 145 -10.79 3.84 -12.89
C GLU A 145 -10.19 4.24 -11.54
N LEU A 146 -10.84 3.82 -10.47
CA LEU A 146 -10.28 3.75 -9.12
C LEU A 146 -9.86 2.31 -8.85
N LEU A 147 -8.58 2.09 -8.61
CA LEU A 147 -7.99 0.84 -8.15
C LEU A 147 -7.74 0.98 -6.65
N ILE A 148 -8.40 0.17 -5.84
CA ILE A 148 -8.36 0.32 -4.38
C ILE A 148 -8.10 -1.02 -3.70
N SER A 149 -7.24 -1.04 -2.69
CA SER A 149 -7.08 -2.17 -1.77
C SER A 149 -7.10 -1.71 -0.32
N THR A 150 -7.57 -2.59 0.56
CA THR A 150 -7.64 -2.35 2.01
C THR A 150 -7.69 -3.69 2.75
N PRO A 151 -7.22 -3.79 4.01
CA PRO A 151 -7.37 -4.99 4.80
C PRO A 151 -8.84 -5.41 4.89
N ASN A 152 -9.10 -6.72 4.80
CA ASN A 152 -10.44 -7.24 5.04
C ASN A 152 -10.71 -7.29 6.54
N ARG A 153 -11.65 -6.47 7.03
CA ARG A 153 -12.02 -6.40 8.45
C ARG A 153 -12.35 -7.77 9.06
N ILE A 154 -12.94 -8.67 8.28
CA ILE A 154 -13.36 -10.00 8.78
C ILE A 154 -12.16 -10.82 9.24
N THR A 155 -11.05 -10.74 8.53
CA THR A 155 -9.84 -11.52 8.81
C THR A 155 -8.78 -10.73 9.56
N PHE A 156 -8.72 -9.41 9.38
CA PHE A 156 -7.71 -8.56 10.01
C PHE A 156 -8.07 -8.20 11.45
N SER A 157 -9.34 -7.88 11.74
CA SER A 157 -9.85 -7.53 13.08
C SER A 157 -11.07 -8.39 13.47
N PRO A 158 -10.95 -9.73 13.50
CA PRO A 158 -12.08 -10.63 13.66
C PRO A 158 -12.81 -10.41 14.98
N GLY A 159 -14.16 -10.23 14.91
CA GLY A 159 -15.02 -10.08 16.07
C GLY A 159 -14.81 -8.80 16.88
N ARG A 160 -14.14 -7.78 16.32
CA ARG A 160 -13.85 -6.51 16.98
C ARG A 160 -14.72 -5.38 16.40
N ASP A 161 -15.15 -4.47 17.28
CA ASP A 161 -15.85 -3.23 16.89
C ASP A 161 -14.85 -2.10 16.54
N THR A 162 -13.58 -2.26 16.94
CA THR A 162 -12.50 -1.30 16.67
C THR A 162 -11.35 -2.01 15.96
N PRO A 163 -10.65 -1.33 15.02
CA PRO A 163 -9.50 -1.87 14.33
C PRO A 163 -8.44 -2.44 15.28
N LEU A 164 -7.78 -3.51 14.87
CA LEU A 164 -6.64 -4.09 15.60
C LEU A 164 -5.42 -3.18 15.49
N ASN A 165 -5.16 -2.64 14.30
CA ASN A 165 -4.09 -1.68 14.07
C ASN A 165 -4.51 -0.29 14.60
N PRO A 166 -3.76 0.33 15.55
CA PRO A 166 -4.12 1.63 16.13
C PRO A 166 -4.08 2.80 15.13
N PHE A 167 -3.45 2.63 13.98
CA PHE A 167 -3.42 3.62 12.91
C PHE A 167 -4.63 3.55 11.98
N HIS A 168 -5.42 2.46 12.03
CA HIS A 168 -6.64 2.36 11.25
C HIS A 168 -7.79 3.11 11.93
N THR A 169 -8.50 3.92 11.17
CA THR A 169 -9.71 4.61 11.64
C THR A 169 -10.94 3.73 11.45
N ARG A 170 -11.05 3.07 10.30
CA ARG A 170 -12.15 2.17 9.96
C ARG A 170 -11.73 1.16 8.91
N GLU A 171 -11.79 -0.12 9.26
CA GLU A 171 -11.63 -1.23 8.33
C GLU A 171 -12.99 -1.64 7.73
N LEU A 172 -12.97 -2.17 6.52
CA LEU A 172 -14.18 -2.52 5.76
C LEU A 172 -14.17 -4.01 5.39
N ASN A 173 -15.35 -4.62 5.32
CA ASN A 173 -15.54 -5.87 4.60
C ASN A 173 -15.95 -5.60 3.14
N ALA A 174 -16.06 -6.64 2.32
CA ALA A 174 -16.36 -6.50 0.89
C ALA A 174 -17.70 -5.82 0.60
N ALA A 175 -18.74 -6.10 1.41
CA ALA A 175 -20.05 -5.47 1.25
C ALA A 175 -19.99 -3.99 1.61
N GLU A 176 -19.35 -3.63 2.73
CA GLU A 176 -19.18 -2.25 3.19
C GLU A 176 -18.34 -1.42 2.20
N LEU A 177 -17.25 -1.99 1.66
CA LEU A 177 -16.45 -1.31 0.63
C LEU A 177 -17.27 -1.09 -0.65
N THR A 178 -18.03 -2.10 -1.08
CA THR A 178 -18.91 -1.99 -2.25
C THR A 178 -19.98 -0.91 -2.06
N GLU A 179 -20.65 -0.89 -0.89
CA GLU A 179 -21.65 0.12 -0.56
C GLU A 179 -21.07 1.53 -0.56
N LEU A 180 -19.89 1.69 0.03
CA LEU A 180 -19.19 2.97 0.10
C LEU A 180 -18.82 3.50 -1.29
N LEU A 181 -18.29 2.64 -2.17
CA LEU A 181 -17.96 2.97 -3.56
C LEU A 181 -19.20 3.36 -4.37
N VAL A 182 -20.28 2.58 -4.26
CA VAL A 182 -21.53 2.84 -4.97
C VAL A 182 -22.19 4.13 -4.47
N THR A 183 -22.18 4.37 -3.16
CA THR A 183 -22.72 5.60 -2.56
C THR A 183 -21.95 6.85 -3.02
N ALA A 184 -20.64 6.73 -3.22
CA ALA A 184 -19.82 7.82 -3.78
C ALA A 184 -20.06 8.05 -5.30
N GLY A 185 -20.79 7.17 -6.00
CA GLY A 185 -21.14 7.30 -7.41
C GLY A 185 -20.33 6.43 -8.37
N PHE A 186 -19.51 5.50 -7.87
CA PHE A 186 -18.77 4.56 -8.69
C PHE A 186 -19.60 3.33 -9.10
N THR A 187 -19.23 2.72 -10.23
CA THR A 187 -19.68 1.38 -10.60
C THR A 187 -18.56 0.37 -10.29
N VAL A 188 -18.78 -0.52 -9.33
CA VAL A 188 -17.82 -1.59 -9.01
C VAL A 188 -17.81 -2.63 -10.13
N ARG A 189 -16.69 -2.82 -10.79
CA ARG A 189 -16.50 -3.77 -11.91
C ARG A 189 -15.92 -5.09 -11.45
N LEU A 190 -15.07 -5.06 -10.43
CA LEU A 190 -14.43 -6.25 -9.89
C LEU A 190 -14.23 -6.06 -8.39
N MET A 191 -14.44 -7.13 -7.63
CA MET A 191 -14.03 -7.29 -6.25
C MET A 191 -13.31 -8.62 -6.15
N THR A 192 -12.07 -8.61 -5.66
CA THR A 192 -11.23 -9.79 -5.45
C THR A 192 -10.61 -9.74 -4.07
N GLY A 193 -10.10 -10.87 -3.60
CA GLY A 193 -9.38 -10.97 -2.35
C GLY A 193 -7.96 -11.47 -2.53
N VAL A 194 -7.03 -10.94 -1.71
CA VAL A 194 -5.68 -11.48 -1.58
C VAL A 194 -5.72 -12.66 -0.61
N HIS A 195 -5.17 -13.80 -1.01
CA HIS A 195 -5.13 -15.03 -0.22
C HIS A 195 -3.72 -15.59 -0.15
N HIS A 196 -3.45 -16.40 0.88
CA HIS A 196 -2.26 -17.26 0.91
C HIS A 196 -2.37 -18.33 -0.17
N GLY A 197 -1.34 -18.43 -1.01
CA GLY A 197 -1.11 -19.56 -1.89
C GLY A 197 -0.59 -20.80 -1.12
N PRO A 198 -0.33 -21.91 -1.82
CA PRO A 198 0.05 -23.17 -1.18
C PRO A 198 1.28 -23.09 -0.28
N LYS A 199 2.32 -22.32 -0.67
CA LYS A 199 3.53 -22.15 0.12
C LYS A 199 3.25 -21.42 1.44
N LEU A 200 2.50 -20.31 1.42
CA LEU A 200 2.15 -19.57 2.62
C LEU A 200 1.23 -20.38 3.55
N LYS A 201 0.29 -21.17 3.00
CA LYS A 201 -0.51 -22.12 3.79
C LYS A 201 0.35 -23.18 4.49
N ALA A 202 1.44 -23.63 3.85
CA ALA A 202 2.40 -24.53 4.49
C ALA A 202 3.19 -23.81 5.61
N LEU A 203 3.52 -22.53 5.43
CA LEU A 203 4.14 -21.69 6.46
C LEU A 203 3.17 -21.41 7.63
N ASP A 204 1.87 -21.23 7.38
CA ASP A 204 0.86 -21.17 8.46
C ASP A 204 0.93 -22.41 9.35
N ALA A 205 0.91 -23.60 8.73
CA ALA A 205 1.00 -24.86 9.48
C ALA A 205 2.34 -25.01 10.23
N LYS A 206 3.46 -24.60 9.61
CA LYS A 206 4.80 -24.64 10.19
C LYS A 206 4.94 -23.75 11.43
N HIS A 207 4.33 -22.56 11.40
CA HIS A 207 4.43 -21.54 12.45
C HIS A 207 3.21 -21.50 13.38
N GLY A 208 2.63 -22.67 13.69
CA GLY A 208 1.61 -22.80 14.74
C GLY A 208 0.18 -22.49 14.31
N GLY A 209 -0.09 -22.47 13.01
CA GLY A 209 -1.43 -22.27 12.43
C GLY A 209 -1.63 -20.88 11.79
N SER A 210 -0.73 -19.93 12.08
CA SER A 210 -0.78 -18.58 11.47
C SER A 210 0.63 -17.99 11.36
N PHE A 211 1.09 -17.85 10.14
CA PHE A 211 2.36 -17.20 9.82
C PHE A 211 2.33 -15.71 10.16
N ILE A 212 1.15 -15.09 10.03
CA ILE A 212 0.91 -13.70 10.41
C ILE A 212 1.06 -13.51 11.91
N ASP A 213 0.36 -14.34 12.72
CA ASP A 213 0.42 -14.22 14.18
C ASP A 213 1.82 -14.46 14.73
N ALA A 214 2.57 -15.39 14.11
CA ALA A 214 3.96 -15.63 14.49
C ALA A 214 4.84 -14.38 14.33
N GLN A 215 4.65 -13.62 13.24
CA GLN A 215 5.34 -12.35 12.98
C GLN A 215 4.90 -11.25 13.97
N ILE A 216 3.58 -11.07 14.14
CA ILE A 216 3.01 -10.04 15.03
C ILE A 216 3.47 -10.25 16.47
N GLN A 217 3.43 -11.49 16.97
CA GLN A 217 3.87 -11.80 18.33
C GLN A 217 5.35 -11.43 18.56
N ARG A 218 6.22 -11.66 17.57
CA ARG A 218 7.64 -11.29 17.65
C ARG A 218 7.86 -9.79 17.58
N ALA A 219 7.15 -9.12 16.71
CA ALA A 219 7.21 -7.65 16.62
C ALA A 219 6.77 -6.99 17.94
N LEU A 220 5.68 -7.47 18.55
CA LEU A 220 5.18 -6.95 19.83
C LEU A 220 6.09 -7.26 21.02
N ALA A 221 6.76 -8.41 21.01
CA ALA A 221 7.69 -8.78 22.08
C ALA A 221 8.97 -7.94 22.08
N GLY A 222 9.32 -7.30 20.96
CA GLY A 222 10.58 -6.54 20.81
C GLY A 222 11.84 -7.40 20.93
N GLU A 223 11.69 -8.73 20.80
CA GLU A 223 12.78 -9.69 20.87
C GLU A 223 13.33 -10.03 19.48
N PRO A 224 14.62 -10.44 19.37
CA PRO A 224 15.16 -10.95 18.12
C PRO A 224 14.31 -12.10 17.56
N TRP A 225 14.03 -12.06 16.28
CA TRP A 225 13.26 -13.09 15.62
C TRP A 225 14.06 -14.41 15.52
N PRO A 226 13.42 -15.58 15.67
CA PRO A 226 14.07 -16.85 15.35
C PRO A 226 14.59 -16.84 13.91
N ALA A 227 15.83 -17.30 13.71
CA ALA A 227 16.47 -17.30 12.39
C ALA A 227 15.64 -18.01 11.31
N GLU A 228 14.92 -19.07 11.69
CA GLU A 228 14.02 -19.79 10.78
C GLU A 228 12.83 -18.91 10.36
N LEU A 229 12.19 -18.19 11.26
CA LEU A 229 11.08 -17.29 10.95
C LEU A 229 11.55 -16.15 10.03
N THR A 230 12.69 -15.51 10.36
CA THR A 230 13.27 -14.45 9.51
C THR A 230 13.58 -14.96 8.10
N ALA A 231 14.15 -16.18 7.99
CA ALA A 231 14.45 -16.77 6.68
C ALA A 231 13.18 -17.08 5.87
N ASP A 232 12.14 -17.62 6.52
CA ASP A 232 10.86 -17.88 5.86
C ASP A 232 10.19 -16.59 5.39
N VAL A 233 10.19 -15.53 6.22
CA VAL A 233 9.63 -14.22 5.87
C VAL A 233 10.40 -13.58 4.70
N ALA A 234 11.73 -13.59 4.76
CA ALA A 234 12.58 -13.05 3.71
C ALA A 234 12.43 -13.77 2.35
N ALA A 235 12.04 -15.07 2.38
CA ALA A 235 11.85 -15.89 1.19
C ALA A 235 10.46 -15.76 0.54
N VAL A 236 9.56 -14.93 1.09
CA VAL A 236 8.22 -14.70 0.52
C VAL A 236 8.34 -13.87 -0.77
N THR A 237 7.58 -14.24 -1.77
CA THR A 237 7.47 -13.56 -3.06
C THR A 237 6.02 -13.21 -3.38
N ILE A 238 5.76 -12.36 -4.37
CA ILE A 238 4.40 -12.05 -4.83
C ILE A 238 3.65 -13.28 -5.34
N ASP A 239 4.36 -14.26 -5.92
CA ASP A 239 3.77 -15.49 -6.45
C ASP A 239 3.31 -16.46 -5.35
N ASP A 240 3.64 -16.19 -4.10
CA ASP A 240 3.14 -16.94 -2.94
C ASP A 240 1.73 -16.50 -2.52
N PHE A 241 1.22 -15.41 -3.11
CA PHE A 241 -0.15 -14.90 -2.90
C PHE A 241 -1.03 -15.16 -4.12
N GLU A 242 -2.33 -15.30 -3.88
CA GLU A 242 -3.36 -15.44 -4.91
C GLU A 242 -4.32 -14.26 -4.84
N LEU A 243 -4.65 -13.68 -6.00
CA LEU A 243 -5.66 -12.61 -6.11
C LEU A 243 -6.84 -13.16 -6.90
N VAL A 244 -7.92 -13.55 -6.19
CA VAL A 244 -9.06 -14.28 -6.76
C VAL A 244 -10.40 -13.71 -6.28
N PRO A 245 -11.50 -13.84 -7.06
CA PRO A 245 -12.82 -13.35 -6.69
C PRO A 245 -13.60 -14.31 -5.77
N GLU A 246 -13.09 -15.53 -5.56
CA GLU A 246 -13.72 -16.53 -4.70
C GLU A 246 -13.36 -16.31 -3.24
N HIS A 247 -14.25 -16.71 -2.34
CA HIS A 247 -14.03 -16.71 -0.88
C HIS A 247 -13.57 -15.36 -0.30
N ILE A 248 -14.11 -14.26 -0.81
CA ILE A 248 -13.68 -12.88 -0.47
C ILE A 248 -13.70 -12.64 1.04
N ASP A 249 -14.70 -13.16 1.77
CA ASP A 249 -14.78 -13.00 3.23
C ASP A 249 -13.61 -13.67 3.99
N ALA A 250 -12.93 -14.63 3.38
CA ALA A 250 -11.74 -15.29 3.92
C ALA A 250 -10.42 -14.68 3.40
N SER A 251 -10.48 -13.62 2.60
CA SER A 251 -9.28 -12.96 2.08
C SER A 251 -8.56 -12.14 3.15
N LEU A 252 -7.27 -11.93 2.96
CA LEU A 252 -6.43 -11.07 3.80
C LEU A 252 -6.72 -9.59 3.52
N ASP A 253 -6.81 -9.25 2.23
CA ASP A 253 -7.11 -7.90 1.74
C ASP A 253 -8.20 -7.97 0.68
N LEU A 254 -8.95 -6.89 0.58
CA LEU A 254 -9.89 -6.62 -0.51
C LEU A 254 -9.17 -5.82 -1.60
N VAL A 255 -9.44 -6.16 -2.86
CA VAL A 255 -8.96 -5.39 -4.01
C VAL A 255 -10.13 -5.15 -4.94
N ALA A 256 -10.45 -3.88 -5.20
CA ALA A 256 -11.57 -3.52 -6.07
C ALA A 256 -11.12 -2.64 -7.25
N ILE A 257 -11.85 -2.79 -8.35
CA ILE A 257 -11.81 -1.91 -9.51
C ILE A 257 -13.18 -1.25 -9.63
N ALA A 258 -13.21 0.06 -9.49
CA ALA A 258 -14.41 0.87 -9.61
C ALA A 258 -14.25 1.89 -10.72
N VAL A 259 -15.32 2.17 -11.46
CA VAL A 259 -15.30 3.04 -12.65
C VAL A 259 -16.21 4.24 -12.42
N LYS A 260 -15.71 5.42 -12.75
CA LYS A 260 -16.54 6.63 -12.85
C LYS A 260 -17.43 6.49 -14.08
N PRO A 261 -18.76 6.57 -13.94
CA PRO A 261 -19.70 6.53 -15.07
C PRO A 261 -19.46 7.60 -16.14
#